data_37860047689b1bb4b6c7abb9051234ca
#
_entry.id   37860047689b1bb4b6c7abb9051234ca
#
_cell.length_a   1.000
_cell.length_b   1.000
_cell.length_c   1.000
_cell.angle_alpha   90.00
_cell.angle_beta   90.00
_cell.angle_gamma   90.00
#
_symmetry.space_group_name_H-M   'P 1'
#
loop_
_entity.id
_entity.type
_entity.pdbx_description
1 polymer ?
#
loop_
_entity_poly.entity_id
_entity_poly.type
_entity_poly.pdbx_seq_one_letter_code
_entity_poly.pdbx_strand_id
1 'polypeptide(L)'
;EASDVYKRQDIQGMNRYFGWYEKKIQDIKPWVEQLEKDYPYQKLMLTEYGADANLAHQTEYLGDALNWGKPFYPETFQTKTHEYPWSIIKDHPYIIASYLWNMFDFAVPMWTRGGVPARNMKGLITFDRKTKKDSYFWYKANWSEEPVLYLTQRRNADREKRTTAVTVYSNIGTPKVYLNGQELSGIRNGYTDVHYVFDNVSLADGKNILKAVVSTKGKEYTDEIEWNYSGEKNREIDSYENKNEHSGF
;
A
#
# COMPACT_ATOMS: atom_id res chain seq x y z
N GLU A 1 30.97 -20.62 -9.68
CA GLU A 1 30.45 -21.85 -9.00
C GLU A 1 29.11 -21.60 -8.30
N ALA A 2 28.93 -20.49 -7.56
CA ALA A 2 27.62 -20.17 -6.94
C ALA A 2 26.50 -20.04 -7.96
N SER A 3 26.76 -19.46 -9.15
CA SER A 3 25.75 -19.28 -10.20
C SER A 3 25.18 -20.58 -10.76
N ASP A 4 25.89 -21.68 -10.66
CA ASP A 4 25.46 -22.97 -11.23
C ASP A 4 24.48 -23.72 -10.31
N VAL A 5 24.54 -23.47 -9.00
CA VAL A 5 23.58 -24.00 -8.03
C VAL A 5 22.20 -23.34 -8.22
N TYR A 6 22.16 -22.02 -8.43
CA TYR A 6 20.90 -21.29 -8.67
C TYR A 6 20.18 -21.69 -9.96
N LYS A 7 20.93 -22.15 -10.98
CA LYS A 7 20.36 -22.61 -12.25
C LYS A 7 19.65 -23.97 -12.19
N ARG A 8 19.79 -24.69 -11.06
CA ARG A 8 19.23 -26.03 -10.88
C ARG A 8 18.09 -26.10 -9.85
N GLN A 9 17.61 -24.94 -9.38
CA GLN A 9 16.50 -24.88 -8.45
C GLN A 9 15.17 -24.80 -9.20
N ASP A 10 14.18 -25.58 -8.76
CA ASP A 10 12.82 -25.52 -9.30
C ASP A 10 12.07 -24.28 -8.81
N ILE A 11 12.36 -23.87 -7.58
CA ILE A 11 11.74 -22.71 -6.93
C ILE A 11 12.86 -21.84 -6.33
N GLN A 12 12.78 -20.53 -6.58
CA GLN A 12 13.66 -19.54 -5.99
C GLN A 12 12.89 -18.59 -5.08
N GLY A 13 13.29 -18.51 -3.81
CA GLY A 13 12.77 -17.54 -2.84
C GLY A 13 13.60 -16.25 -2.87
N MET A 14 12.93 -15.09 -2.97
CA MET A 14 13.61 -13.79 -2.96
C MET A 14 12.86 -12.78 -2.08
N ASN A 15 13.59 -12.07 -1.23
CA ASN A 15 13.11 -10.86 -0.56
C ASN A 15 13.25 -9.67 -1.52
N ARG A 16 12.17 -8.95 -1.80
CA ARG A 16 12.19 -7.79 -2.72
C ARG A 16 11.34 -6.65 -2.19
N TYR A 17 11.95 -5.50 -2.08
CA TYR A 17 11.34 -4.32 -1.45
C TYR A 17 11.34 -3.12 -2.39
N PHE A 18 10.69 -3.27 -3.55
CA PHE A 18 10.58 -2.20 -4.54
C PHE A 18 9.93 -0.96 -3.97
N GLY A 19 10.56 0.21 -4.20
CA GLY A 19 10.14 1.50 -3.64
C GLY A 19 10.61 1.75 -2.21
N TRP A 20 11.05 0.70 -1.48
CA TRP A 20 11.51 0.82 -0.11
C TRP A 20 13.04 0.71 0.02
N TYR A 21 13.60 -0.47 -0.17
CA TYR A 21 15.05 -0.66 -0.13
C TYR A 21 15.70 -0.54 -1.52
N GLU A 22 14.93 -0.69 -2.57
CA GLU A 22 15.42 -0.75 -3.94
C GLU A 22 14.45 -0.06 -4.91
N LYS A 23 15.00 0.63 -5.91
CA LYS A 23 14.30 1.12 -7.11
C LYS A 23 12.96 1.84 -6.83
N LYS A 24 12.03 1.77 -7.79
CA LYS A 24 10.66 2.29 -7.69
C LYS A 24 9.66 1.14 -7.53
N ILE A 25 8.50 1.44 -6.99
CA ILE A 25 7.42 0.43 -6.79
C ILE A 25 7.07 -0.26 -8.10
N GLN A 26 7.03 0.48 -9.21
CA GLN A 26 6.65 -0.03 -10.53
C GLN A 26 7.69 -0.98 -11.14
N ASP A 27 8.91 -0.96 -10.67
CA ASP A 27 10.01 -1.78 -11.21
C ASP A 27 9.86 -3.27 -10.89
N ILE A 28 8.94 -3.66 -10.00
CA ILE A 28 8.63 -5.07 -9.75
C ILE A 28 8.16 -5.79 -11.03
N LYS A 29 7.34 -5.15 -11.86
CA LYS A 29 6.79 -5.76 -13.07
C LYS A 29 7.89 -6.09 -14.08
N PRO A 30 8.67 -5.13 -14.61
CA PRO A 30 9.74 -5.44 -15.55
C PRO A 30 10.81 -6.37 -14.96
N TRP A 31 11.03 -6.32 -13.63
CA TRP A 31 11.97 -7.23 -12.98
C TRP A 31 11.48 -8.68 -13.04
N VAL A 32 10.22 -8.97 -12.71
CA VAL A 32 9.71 -10.34 -12.74
C VAL A 32 9.60 -10.87 -14.16
N GLU A 33 9.22 -10.03 -15.13
CA GLU A 33 9.19 -10.38 -16.55
C GLU A 33 10.58 -10.72 -17.09
N GLN A 34 11.61 -10.00 -16.65
CA GLN A 34 13.00 -10.30 -17.01
C GLN A 34 13.49 -11.60 -16.37
N LEU A 35 13.16 -11.80 -15.09
CA LEU A 35 13.55 -13.02 -14.35
C LEU A 35 12.94 -14.29 -15.01
N GLU A 36 11.67 -14.22 -15.43
CA GLU A 36 11.03 -15.33 -16.16
C GLU A 36 11.70 -15.64 -17.49
N LYS A 37 12.16 -14.62 -18.24
CA LYS A 37 12.92 -14.81 -19.48
C LYS A 37 14.27 -15.47 -19.24
N ASP A 38 14.97 -15.03 -18.17
CA ASP A 38 16.31 -15.53 -17.87
C ASP A 38 16.28 -16.95 -17.29
N TYR A 39 15.19 -17.30 -16.58
CA TYR A 39 15.03 -18.58 -15.87
C TYR A 39 13.63 -19.21 -16.09
N PRO A 40 13.25 -19.53 -17.32
CA PRO A 40 11.86 -19.93 -17.66
C PRO A 40 11.41 -21.24 -17.01
N TYR A 41 12.33 -22.07 -16.54
CA TYR A 41 12.04 -23.36 -15.91
C TYR A 41 11.94 -23.27 -14.38
N GLN A 42 12.30 -22.14 -13.81
CA GLN A 42 12.17 -21.89 -12.37
C GLN A 42 10.81 -21.26 -12.05
N LYS A 43 10.45 -21.29 -10.79
CA LYS A 43 9.32 -20.52 -10.24
C LYS A 43 9.80 -19.61 -9.14
N LEU A 44 9.19 -18.44 -9.05
CA LEU A 44 9.52 -17.43 -8.04
C LEU A 44 8.59 -17.55 -6.84
N MET A 45 9.18 -17.47 -5.66
CA MET A 45 8.50 -17.20 -4.40
C MET A 45 9.00 -15.84 -3.89
N LEU A 46 8.12 -14.86 -3.76
CA LEU A 46 8.45 -13.61 -3.08
C LEU A 46 8.36 -13.84 -1.57
N THR A 47 9.51 -14.00 -0.93
CA THR A 47 9.59 -14.38 0.49
C THR A 47 9.42 -13.21 1.43
N GLU A 48 9.64 -11.97 0.96
CA GLU A 48 9.30 -10.76 1.69
C GLU A 48 9.08 -9.59 0.72
N TYR A 49 8.10 -8.73 1.02
CA TYR A 49 7.89 -7.42 0.39
C TYR A 49 7.07 -6.51 1.30
N GLY A 50 7.13 -5.18 1.09
CA GLY A 50 6.40 -4.18 1.86
C GLY A 50 7.24 -2.96 2.24
N ALA A 51 6.72 -2.09 3.08
CA ALA A 51 7.39 -0.91 3.61
C ALA A 51 6.98 -0.63 5.05
N ASP A 52 7.79 0.13 5.79
CA ASP A 52 7.40 0.61 7.12
C ASP A 52 6.32 1.71 7.02
N ALA A 53 5.48 1.80 8.04
CA ALA A 53 4.53 2.89 8.24
C ALA A 53 4.43 3.30 9.70
N ASN A 54 4.73 4.55 9.97
CA ASN A 54 4.42 5.20 11.23
C ASN A 54 3.09 5.93 11.11
N LEU A 55 2.09 5.57 11.91
CA LEU A 55 0.74 6.14 11.83
C LEU A 55 0.67 7.64 12.16
N ALA A 56 1.70 8.18 12.82
CA ALA A 56 1.83 9.62 13.04
C ALA A 56 2.35 10.37 11.79
N HIS A 57 2.83 9.64 10.79
CA HIS A 57 3.35 10.22 9.55
C HIS A 57 2.31 10.11 8.45
N GLN A 58 1.75 11.24 8.06
CA GLN A 58 0.73 11.30 7.02
C GLN A 58 1.11 12.35 5.98
N THR A 59 0.83 12.05 4.69
CA THR A 59 0.98 13.01 3.59
C THR A 59 0.24 12.53 2.35
N GLU A 60 -0.16 13.48 1.49
CA GLU A 60 -0.65 13.22 0.14
C GLU A 60 0.46 13.33 -0.91
N TYR A 61 1.65 13.76 -0.51
CA TYR A 61 2.80 13.89 -1.42
C TYR A 61 3.62 12.62 -1.39
N LEU A 62 3.37 11.73 -2.35
CA LEU A 62 4.04 10.43 -2.45
C LEU A 62 4.80 10.31 -3.77
N GLY A 63 6.07 9.95 -3.68
CA GLY A 63 6.85 9.44 -4.81
C GLY A 63 6.61 7.95 -5.07
N ASP A 64 7.41 7.39 -5.96
CA ASP A 64 7.42 5.96 -6.29
C ASP A 64 8.50 5.18 -5.52
N ALA A 65 9.31 5.89 -4.78
CA ALA A 65 10.30 5.37 -3.83
C ALA A 65 10.36 6.28 -2.61
N LEU A 66 10.71 5.70 -1.46
CA LEU A 66 10.92 6.43 -0.21
C LEU A 66 12.34 6.21 0.30
N ASN A 67 12.95 7.27 0.84
CA ASN A 67 14.24 7.14 1.51
C ASN A 67 14.06 6.55 2.91
N TRP A 68 14.22 5.24 3.04
CA TRP A 68 14.10 4.51 4.30
C TRP A 68 15.13 4.94 5.38
N GLY A 69 16.20 5.62 4.99
CA GLY A 69 17.18 6.23 5.93
C GLY A 69 16.67 7.52 6.58
N LYS A 70 15.58 8.11 6.10
CA LYS A 70 14.94 9.29 6.69
C LYS A 70 13.92 8.87 7.76
N PRO A 71 13.58 9.75 8.69
CA PRO A 71 12.67 9.40 9.80
C PRO A 71 11.19 9.39 9.42
N PHE A 72 10.79 9.81 8.21
CA PHE A 72 9.40 9.98 7.79
C PHE A 72 8.89 8.81 6.98
N TYR A 73 8.00 8.00 7.56
CA TYR A 73 7.43 6.79 6.98
C TYR A 73 5.89 6.88 6.90
N PRO A 74 5.33 7.52 5.87
CA PRO A 74 3.89 7.73 5.79
C PRO A 74 3.14 6.42 5.51
N GLU A 75 1.99 6.23 6.18
CA GLU A 75 1.14 5.06 6.01
C GLU A 75 0.65 4.90 4.55
N THR A 76 0.33 6.02 3.91
CA THR A 76 -0.08 6.03 2.49
C THR A 76 0.97 5.46 1.57
N PHE A 77 2.26 5.61 1.89
CA PHE A 77 3.34 4.98 1.12
C PHE A 77 3.38 3.46 1.33
N GLN A 78 3.25 2.98 2.57
CA GLN A 78 3.13 1.54 2.83
C GLN A 78 1.97 0.95 2.01
N THR A 79 0.81 1.58 2.05
CA THR A 79 -0.36 1.14 1.29
C THR A 79 -0.05 1.00 -0.20
N LYS A 80 0.61 1.99 -0.80
CA LYS A 80 1.04 1.97 -2.20
C LYS A 80 2.00 0.81 -2.52
N THR A 81 2.92 0.47 -1.59
CA THR A 81 3.85 -0.66 -1.75
C THR A 81 3.19 -2.03 -1.61
N HIS A 82 1.94 -2.11 -1.18
CA HIS A 82 1.16 -3.34 -1.15
C HIS A 82 0.15 -3.41 -2.30
N GLU A 83 -0.49 -2.29 -2.65
CA GLU A 83 -1.50 -2.24 -3.71
C GLU A 83 -0.95 -2.65 -5.08
N TYR A 84 0.06 -1.95 -5.57
CA TYR A 84 0.62 -2.20 -6.88
C TYR A 84 1.37 -3.54 -6.97
N PRO A 85 2.32 -3.87 -6.08
CA PRO A 85 2.99 -5.17 -6.15
C PRO A 85 2.03 -6.35 -6.08
N TRP A 86 1.03 -6.33 -5.22
CA TRP A 86 0.04 -7.41 -5.16
C TRP A 86 -0.73 -7.57 -6.47
N SER A 87 -1.07 -6.49 -7.17
CA SER A 87 -1.74 -6.57 -8.48
C SER A 87 -0.90 -7.29 -9.53
N ILE A 88 0.43 -7.18 -9.46
CA ILE A 88 1.36 -7.91 -10.33
C ILE A 88 1.52 -9.36 -9.86
N ILE A 89 1.70 -9.57 -8.56
CA ILE A 89 1.93 -10.89 -7.97
C ILE A 89 0.77 -11.84 -8.27
N LYS A 90 -0.48 -11.39 -8.07
CA LYS A 90 -1.67 -12.25 -8.19
C LYS A 90 -1.92 -12.74 -9.63
N ASP A 91 -1.49 -11.99 -10.63
CA ASP A 91 -1.78 -12.25 -12.04
C ASP A 91 -0.57 -12.84 -12.79
N HIS A 92 0.59 -13.03 -12.12
CA HIS A 92 1.81 -13.51 -12.77
C HIS A 92 2.07 -14.99 -12.48
N PRO A 93 1.85 -15.92 -13.45
CA PRO A 93 1.96 -17.38 -13.22
C PRO A 93 3.36 -17.87 -12.82
N TYR A 94 4.38 -17.05 -13.06
CA TYR A 94 5.75 -17.33 -12.64
C TYR A 94 5.92 -17.24 -11.13
N ILE A 95 5.12 -16.41 -10.44
CA ILE A 95 5.12 -16.24 -8.99
C ILE A 95 4.13 -17.22 -8.37
N ILE A 96 4.64 -18.27 -7.74
CA ILE A 96 3.80 -19.33 -7.15
C ILE A 96 3.39 -19.09 -5.71
N ALA A 97 4.09 -18.20 -5.01
CA ALA A 97 3.76 -17.80 -3.64
C ALA A 97 4.34 -16.43 -3.33
N SER A 98 3.71 -15.73 -2.39
CA SER A 98 4.24 -14.49 -1.85
C SER A 98 3.93 -14.35 -0.36
N TYR A 99 4.86 -13.75 0.37
CA TYR A 99 4.75 -13.49 1.79
C TYR A 99 5.01 -12.01 2.03
N LEU A 100 4.02 -11.31 2.51
CA LEU A 100 4.23 -9.92 2.90
C LEU A 100 5.06 -9.85 4.20
N TRP A 101 5.93 -8.86 4.31
CA TRP A 101 6.64 -8.57 5.54
C TRP A 101 6.11 -7.28 6.14
N ASN A 102 5.26 -7.35 7.23
CA ASN A 102 4.73 -8.59 7.78
C ASN A 102 3.35 -8.33 8.42
N MET A 103 2.81 -9.26 9.19
CA MET A 103 1.48 -9.11 9.80
C MET A 103 1.47 -8.06 10.92
N PHE A 104 2.53 -8.00 11.75
CA PHE A 104 2.57 -7.14 12.94
C PHE A 104 3.84 -6.31 13.00
N ASP A 105 3.75 -5.09 13.49
CA ASP A 105 4.94 -4.37 13.93
C ASP A 105 5.62 -5.14 15.06
N PHE A 106 6.95 -5.14 15.11
CA PHE A 106 7.71 -5.89 16.10
C PHE A 106 8.96 -5.14 16.57
N ALA A 107 9.53 -5.59 17.69
CA ALA A 107 10.71 -4.97 18.29
C ALA A 107 12.00 -5.33 17.53
N VAL A 108 12.81 -4.32 17.26
CA VAL A 108 14.17 -4.48 16.73
C VAL A 108 15.09 -3.55 17.55
N PRO A 109 15.77 -4.05 18.59
CA PRO A 109 16.39 -3.21 19.62
C PRO A 109 17.36 -2.15 19.13
N MET A 110 18.06 -2.39 18.02
CA MET A 110 19.09 -1.49 17.49
C MET A 110 18.57 -0.46 16.49
N TRP A 111 17.29 -0.48 16.14
CA TRP A 111 16.75 0.45 15.14
C TRP A 111 16.40 1.80 15.76
N THR A 112 16.79 2.88 15.03
CA THR A 112 16.51 4.27 15.41
C THR A 112 15.75 5.04 14.35
N ARG A 113 15.29 4.38 13.29
CA ARG A 113 14.64 4.95 12.11
C ARG A 113 13.12 5.04 12.25
N GLY A 114 12.49 5.83 11.39
CA GLY A 114 11.01 5.92 11.30
C GLY A 114 10.34 6.65 12.44
N GLY A 115 11.10 7.41 13.27
CA GLY A 115 10.56 8.21 14.36
C GLY A 115 10.15 7.41 15.61
N VAL A 116 10.27 6.07 15.59
CA VAL A 116 9.99 5.22 16.76
C VAL A 116 11.19 4.29 16.97
N PRO A 117 11.95 4.48 18.06
CA PRO A 117 13.12 3.66 18.34
C PRO A 117 12.73 2.19 18.61
N ALA A 118 13.68 1.30 18.34
CA ALA A 118 13.55 -0.14 18.55
C ALA A 118 12.33 -0.79 17.90
N ARG A 119 11.88 -0.29 16.72
CA ARG A 119 10.67 -0.75 16.08
C ARG A 119 10.84 -1.00 14.58
N ASN A 120 10.41 -2.18 14.10
CA ASN A 120 10.05 -2.43 12.72
C ASN A 120 8.56 -2.16 12.56
N MET A 121 8.20 -1.26 11.66
CA MET A 121 6.81 -0.82 11.43
C MET A 121 6.24 -1.32 10.09
N LYS A 122 6.80 -2.40 9.53
CA LYS A 122 6.27 -3.03 8.30
C LYS A 122 4.99 -3.85 8.52
N GLY A 123 4.56 -3.98 9.78
CA GLY A 123 3.31 -4.67 10.09
C GLY A 123 2.09 -4.05 9.42
N LEU A 124 1.15 -4.90 9.02
CA LEU A 124 -0.20 -4.47 8.64
C LEU A 124 -1.03 -4.04 9.86
N ILE A 125 -0.59 -4.49 11.04
CA ILE A 125 -1.21 -4.18 12.34
C ILE A 125 -0.11 -3.64 13.26
N THR A 126 -0.46 -2.62 14.05
CA THR A 126 0.47 -1.99 14.99
C THR A 126 1.02 -2.95 16.04
N PHE A 127 2.11 -2.55 16.66
CA PHE A 127 2.83 -3.34 17.67
C PHE A 127 1.93 -3.77 18.86
N ASP A 128 1.05 -2.90 19.31
CA ASP A 128 0.08 -3.16 20.39
C ASP A 128 -1.12 -4.01 19.94
N ARG A 129 -1.17 -4.40 18.67
CA ARG A 129 -2.25 -5.20 18.03
C ARG A 129 -3.60 -4.49 17.93
N LYS A 130 -3.68 -3.20 18.25
CA LYS A 130 -4.97 -2.48 18.34
C LYS A 130 -5.40 -1.87 17.02
N THR A 131 -4.44 -1.38 16.21
CA THR A 131 -4.77 -0.67 14.97
C THR A 131 -4.40 -1.47 13.74
N LYS A 132 -5.37 -1.71 12.90
CA LYS A 132 -5.20 -2.25 11.54
C LYS A 132 -4.92 -1.08 10.61
N LYS A 133 -3.83 -1.15 9.84
CA LYS A 133 -3.45 -0.13 8.85
C LYS A 133 -4.27 -0.29 7.57
N ASP A 134 -4.24 0.69 6.67
CA ASP A 134 -4.97 0.63 5.40
C ASP A 134 -4.57 -0.61 4.57
N SER A 135 -3.28 -0.96 4.56
CA SER A 135 -2.77 -2.15 3.90
C SER A 135 -3.34 -3.48 4.44
N TYR A 136 -3.77 -3.55 5.73
CA TYR A 136 -4.51 -4.70 6.25
C TYR A 136 -5.86 -4.87 5.54
N PHE A 137 -6.60 -3.76 5.36
CA PHE A 137 -7.91 -3.80 4.70
C PHE A 137 -7.80 -4.05 3.21
N TRP A 138 -6.67 -3.65 2.58
CA TRP A 138 -6.33 -4.06 1.22
C TRP A 138 -6.32 -5.58 1.07
N TYR A 139 -5.55 -6.28 1.90
CA TYR A 139 -5.49 -7.73 1.84
C TYR A 139 -6.78 -8.39 2.31
N LYS A 140 -7.44 -7.86 3.34
CA LYS A 140 -8.74 -8.40 3.77
C LYS A 140 -9.76 -8.35 2.64
N ALA A 141 -9.82 -7.27 1.89
CA ALA A 141 -10.74 -7.16 0.76
C ALA A 141 -10.41 -8.11 -0.40
N ASN A 142 -9.10 -8.36 -0.65
CA ASN A 142 -8.66 -9.23 -1.73
C ASN A 142 -8.69 -10.73 -1.38
N TRP A 143 -8.51 -11.09 -0.10
CA TRP A 143 -8.28 -12.48 0.31
C TRP A 143 -9.40 -13.11 1.13
N SER A 144 -10.31 -12.31 1.69
CA SER A 144 -11.34 -12.78 2.60
C SER A 144 -12.72 -12.73 1.95
N GLU A 145 -13.56 -13.70 2.28
CA GLU A 145 -14.99 -13.69 1.97
C GLU A 145 -15.80 -12.85 2.98
N GLU A 146 -15.18 -12.45 4.10
CA GLU A 146 -15.84 -11.55 5.05
C GLU A 146 -16.10 -10.20 4.39
N PRO A 147 -17.28 -9.60 4.62
CA PRO A 147 -17.62 -8.29 4.05
C PRO A 147 -16.61 -7.21 4.42
N VAL A 148 -16.12 -6.50 3.41
CA VAL A 148 -15.27 -5.32 3.56
C VAL A 148 -15.88 -4.18 2.77
N LEU A 149 -16.08 -3.05 3.44
CA LEU A 149 -16.26 -1.72 2.86
C LEU A 149 -15.40 -0.77 3.68
N TYR A 150 -14.39 -0.16 3.06
CA TYR A 150 -13.38 0.58 3.79
C TYR A 150 -12.87 1.78 2.99
N LEU A 151 -13.10 2.98 3.49
CA LEU A 151 -12.48 4.23 3.02
C LEU A 151 -11.04 4.31 3.56
N THR A 152 -10.08 4.42 2.66
CA THR A 152 -8.65 4.53 3.01
C THR A 152 -8.29 5.92 3.51
N GLN A 153 -7.04 6.08 3.94
CA GLN A 153 -6.47 7.36 4.38
C GLN A 153 -7.24 8.03 5.53
N ARG A 154 -7.93 7.24 6.35
CA ARG A 154 -8.70 7.77 7.49
C ARG A 154 -7.85 8.47 8.55
N ARG A 155 -6.55 8.13 8.64
CA ARG A 155 -5.60 8.78 9.54
C ARG A 155 -4.88 9.97 8.92
N ASN A 156 -4.88 10.07 7.58
CA ASN A 156 -4.46 11.26 6.85
C ASN A 156 -5.62 12.28 6.80
N ALA A 157 -6.14 12.62 7.97
CA ALA A 157 -7.33 13.43 8.11
C ALA A 157 -7.09 14.91 7.77
N ASP A 158 -5.91 15.44 8.08
CA ASP A 158 -5.50 16.80 7.72
C ASP A 158 -4.98 16.83 6.30
N ARG A 159 -5.85 17.19 5.36
CA ARG A 159 -5.57 17.16 3.93
C ARG A 159 -4.66 18.32 3.52
N GLU A 160 -3.70 17.99 2.66
CA GLU A 160 -2.67 18.93 2.19
C GLU A 160 -3.00 19.49 0.81
N LYS A 161 -3.96 18.89 0.09
CA LYS A 161 -4.39 19.28 -1.26
C LYS A 161 -5.91 19.50 -1.29
N ARG A 162 -6.33 20.57 -2.01
CA ARG A 162 -7.75 20.80 -2.26
C ARG A 162 -8.35 19.70 -3.14
N THR A 163 -7.62 19.26 -4.14
CA THR A 163 -8.06 18.19 -5.04
C THR A 163 -7.26 16.92 -4.75
N THR A 164 -7.98 15.85 -4.45
CA THR A 164 -7.40 14.59 -4.03
C THR A 164 -8.13 13.39 -4.65
N ALA A 165 -7.60 12.18 -4.48
CA ALA A 165 -8.32 10.95 -4.80
C ALA A 165 -8.96 10.36 -3.54
N VAL A 166 -10.17 9.82 -3.70
CA VAL A 166 -10.84 9.01 -2.68
C VAL A 166 -10.77 7.55 -3.09
N THR A 167 -10.22 6.72 -2.22
CA THR A 167 -10.03 5.28 -2.46
C THR A 167 -10.84 4.46 -1.48
N VAL A 168 -11.55 3.46 -2.03
CA VAL A 168 -12.39 2.54 -1.26
C VAL A 168 -12.03 1.10 -1.60
N TYR A 169 -11.88 0.27 -0.59
CA TYR A 169 -11.84 -1.18 -0.76
C TYR A 169 -13.21 -1.77 -0.47
N SER A 170 -13.74 -2.56 -1.40
CA SER A 170 -15.02 -3.24 -1.23
C SER A 170 -15.02 -4.58 -1.96
N ASN A 171 -15.25 -5.68 -1.23
CA ASN A 171 -15.47 -7.02 -1.79
C ASN A 171 -16.94 -7.42 -1.83
N ILE A 172 -17.85 -6.48 -1.52
CA ILE A 172 -19.29 -6.69 -1.43
C ILE A 172 -20.10 -5.96 -2.52
N GLY A 173 -19.41 -5.36 -3.48
CA GLY A 173 -19.98 -4.64 -4.62
C GLY A 173 -19.42 -3.24 -4.79
N THR A 174 -19.82 -2.60 -5.87
CA THR A 174 -19.37 -1.23 -6.21
C THR A 174 -19.94 -0.22 -5.21
N PRO A 175 -19.10 0.58 -4.54
CA PRO A 175 -19.56 1.53 -3.56
C PRO A 175 -20.12 2.80 -4.23
N LYS A 176 -21.18 3.35 -3.63
CA LYS A 176 -21.52 4.76 -3.78
C LYS A 176 -20.78 5.53 -2.71
N VAL A 177 -20.18 6.65 -3.09
CA VAL A 177 -19.45 7.51 -2.16
C VAL A 177 -20.05 8.91 -2.18
N TYR A 178 -20.23 9.46 -1.00
CA TYR A 178 -20.77 10.80 -0.80
C TYR A 178 -19.72 11.67 -0.14
N LEU A 179 -19.53 12.89 -0.64
CA LEU A 179 -18.78 13.96 0.01
C LEU A 179 -19.77 15.03 0.49
N ASN A 180 -19.81 15.28 1.79
CA ASN A 180 -20.72 16.27 2.40
C ASN A 180 -22.20 16.07 1.99
N GLY A 181 -22.60 14.81 1.82
CA GLY A 181 -23.95 14.43 1.41
C GLY A 181 -24.20 14.40 -0.10
N GLN A 182 -23.26 14.87 -0.92
CA GLN A 182 -23.37 14.83 -2.38
C GLN A 182 -22.67 13.59 -2.95
N GLU A 183 -23.37 12.81 -3.77
CA GLU A 183 -22.80 11.61 -4.42
C GLU A 183 -21.68 11.99 -5.39
N LEU A 184 -20.53 11.33 -5.25
CA LEU A 184 -19.41 11.45 -6.18
C LEU A 184 -19.66 10.68 -7.46
N SER A 185 -19.20 11.21 -8.58
CA SER A 185 -19.22 10.56 -9.90
C SER A 185 -17.80 10.20 -10.36
N GLY A 186 -17.70 9.44 -11.45
CA GLY A 186 -16.41 9.16 -12.07
C GLY A 186 -15.61 8.07 -11.36
N ILE A 187 -16.31 7.07 -10.79
CA ILE A 187 -15.68 5.88 -10.22
C ILE A 187 -14.92 5.08 -11.30
N ARG A 188 -13.72 4.64 -10.96
CA ARG A 188 -12.95 3.67 -11.75
C ARG A 188 -12.42 2.55 -10.88
N ASN A 189 -12.13 1.41 -11.48
CA ASN A 189 -11.37 0.37 -10.82
C ASN A 189 -9.90 0.80 -10.67
N GLY A 190 -9.31 0.44 -9.53
CA GLY A 190 -7.88 0.59 -9.28
C GLY A 190 -7.11 -0.66 -9.72
N TYR A 191 -6.28 -1.20 -8.84
CA TYR A 191 -5.39 -2.32 -9.15
C TYR A 191 -6.05 -3.70 -9.13
N THR A 192 -7.20 -3.84 -8.47
CA THR A 192 -7.98 -5.09 -8.39
C THR A 192 -9.48 -4.78 -8.40
N ASP A 193 -10.31 -5.82 -8.54
CA ASP A 193 -11.77 -5.68 -8.61
C ASP A 193 -12.40 -5.16 -7.30
N VAL A 194 -11.66 -5.21 -6.20
CA VAL A 194 -12.09 -4.69 -4.89
C VAL A 194 -11.58 -3.28 -4.60
N HIS A 195 -10.87 -2.68 -5.55
CA HIS A 195 -10.22 -1.37 -5.43
C HIS A 195 -10.94 -0.34 -6.28
N TYR A 196 -11.62 0.60 -5.65
CA TYR A 196 -12.38 1.66 -6.30
C TYR A 196 -11.77 3.02 -6.02
N VAL A 197 -11.65 3.85 -7.06
CA VAL A 197 -11.03 5.17 -6.98
C VAL A 197 -11.93 6.22 -7.62
N PHE A 198 -12.11 7.33 -6.92
CA PHE A 198 -12.70 8.57 -7.40
C PHE A 198 -11.57 9.59 -7.52
N ASP A 199 -11.22 9.95 -8.75
CA ASP A 199 -10.16 10.93 -9.00
C ASP A 199 -10.70 12.36 -8.93
N ASN A 200 -9.81 13.31 -8.67
CA ASN A 200 -10.10 14.75 -8.72
C ASN A 200 -11.25 15.22 -7.81
N VAL A 201 -11.38 14.63 -6.65
CA VAL A 201 -12.37 15.03 -5.66
C VAL A 201 -11.95 16.35 -5.02
N SER A 202 -12.80 17.39 -5.14
CA SER A 202 -12.51 18.72 -4.60
C SER A 202 -13.09 18.86 -3.19
N LEU A 203 -12.23 19.15 -2.22
CA LEU A 203 -12.61 19.35 -0.82
C LEU A 203 -13.07 20.80 -0.57
N ALA A 204 -14.06 20.96 0.29
CA ALA A 204 -14.42 22.25 0.88
C ALA A 204 -13.38 22.68 1.93
N ASP A 205 -13.30 23.97 2.22
CA ASP A 205 -12.51 24.46 3.35
C ASP A 205 -13.10 23.92 4.67
N GLY A 206 -12.22 23.51 5.57
CA GLY A 206 -12.60 22.91 6.83
C GLY A 206 -13.00 21.45 6.71
N LYS A 207 -14.05 21.07 7.43
CA LYS A 207 -14.52 19.70 7.59
C LYS A 207 -15.18 19.16 6.31
N ASN A 208 -14.77 17.95 5.92
CA ASN A 208 -15.34 17.17 4.83
C ASN A 208 -15.69 15.76 5.34
N ILE A 209 -16.93 15.36 5.20
CA ILE A 209 -17.42 14.03 5.56
C ILE A 209 -17.49 13.18 4.29
N LEU A 210 -16.79 12.07 4.27
CA LEU A 210 -16.85 11.05 3.24
C LEU A 210 -17.61 9.84 3.77
N LYS A 211 -18.63 9.40 3.03
CA LYS A 211 -19.42 8.21 3.37
C LYS A 211 -19.48 7.28 2.18
N ALA A 212 -19.03 6.04 2.36
CA ALA A 212 -19.21 4.96 1.40
C ALA A 212 -20.41 4.09 1.78
N VAL A 213 -21.18 3.64 0.78
CA VAL A 213 -22.38 2.81 0.96
C VAL A 213 -22.40 1.70 -0.08
N VAL A 214 -22.67 0.47 0.36
CA VAL A 214 -22.99 -0.67 -0.52
C VAL A 214 -24.22 -1.37 0.01
N SER A 215 -25.23 -1.56 -0.85
CA SER A 215 -26.41 -2.36 -0.53
C SER A 215 -26.34 -3.69 -1.30
N THR A 216 -26.29 -4.79 -0.60
CA THR A 216 -26.21 -6.13 -1.19
C THR A 216 -26.98 -7.15 -0.33
N LYS A 217 -27.66 -8.09 -0.98
CA LYS A 217 -28.43 -9.16 -0.31
C LYS A 217 -29.39 -8.66 0.78
N GLY A 218 -30.03 -7.50 0.55
CA GLY A 218 -30.96 -6.88 1.49
C GLY A 218 -30.34 -6.24 2.71
N LYS A 219 -29.01 -6.12 2.75
CA LYS A 219 -28.27 -5.45 3.82
C LYS A 219 -27.51 -4.25 3.28
N GLU A 220 -27.51 -3.17 4.04
CA GLU A 220 -26.70 -1.98 3.77
C GLU A 220 -25.43 -2.01 4.64
N TYR A 221 -24.31 -1.72 4.01
CA TYR A 221 -23.00 -1.54 4.63
C TYR A 221 -22.58 -0.10 4.42
N THR A 222 -22.03 0.50 5.47
CA THR A 222 -21.55 1.89 5.43
C THR A 222 -20.19 1.99 6.08
N ASP A 223 -19.36 2.88 5.55
CA ASP A 223 -18.12 3.35 6.21
C ASP A 223 -18.02 4.86 6.04
N GLU A 224 -17.56 5.54 7.09
CA GLU A 224 -17.51 7.00 7.13
C GLU A 224 -16.18 7.47 7.71
N ILE A 225 -15.62 8.51 7.10
CA ILE A 225 -14.42 9.18 7.59
C ILE A 225 -14.58 10.70 7.50
N GLU A 226 -13.77 11.39 8.26
CA GLU A 226 -13.70 12.84 8.26
C GLU A 226 -12.33 13.30 7.81
N TRP A 227 -12.28 14.23 6.84
CA TRP A 227 -11.10 14.96 6.45
C TRP A 227 -11.26 16.44 6.72
N ASN A 228 -10.16 17.11 7.04
CA ASN A 228 -10.11 18.55 7.24
C ASN A 228 -9.14 19.17 6.25
N TYR A 229 -9.61 20.13 5.45
CA TYR A 229 -8.75 20.87 4.54
C TYR A 229 -8.63 22.33 5.01
N SER A 230 -7.41 22.78 5.31
CA SER A 230 -7.13 24.12 5.83
C SER A 230 -6.21 24.96 4.92
N GLY A 231 -6.09 24.55 3.66
CA GLY A 231 -5.23 25.20 2.66
C GLY A 231 -4.13 24.29 2.12
N GLU A 232 -3.62 24.61 0.93
CA GLU A 232 -2.52 23.89 0.31
C GLU A 232 -1.26 23.91 1.19
N LYS A 233 -0.67 22.76 1.40
CA LYS A 233 0.61 22.63 2.08
C LYS A 233 1.64 22.16 1.06
N ASN A 234 2.55 23.04 0.68
CA ASN A 234 3.70 22.64 -0.12
C ASN A 234 4.69 21.88 0.77
N ARG A 235 4.74 20.57 0.62
CA ARG A 235 5.83 19.76 1.13
C ARG A 235 6.69 19.33 -0.04
N GLU A 236 7.98 19.68 -0.02
CA GLU A 236 8.95 18.97 -0.83
C GLU A 236 8.98 17.53 -0.36
N ILE A 237 8.56 16.62 -1.24
CA ILE A 237 8.84 15.20 -1.01
C ILE A 237 10.34 15.06 -1.26
N ASP A 238 11.06 14.54 -0.27
CA ASP A 238 12.36 13.96 -0.51
C ASP A 238 12.18 12.76 -1.45
N SER A 239 12.00 13.03 -2.75
CA SER A 239 12.00 12.03 -3.80
C SER A 239 13.43 11.53 -3.91
N TYR A 240 13.70 10.41 -3.25
CA TYR A 240 15.00 9.79 -3.27
C TYR A 240 15.14 9.01 -4.56
N GLU A 241 15.95 9.51 -5.48
CA GLU A 241 16.55 8.65 -6.49
C GLU A 241 17.58 7.79 -5.78
N ASN A 242 17.29 6.51 -5.63
CA ASN A 242 18.21 5.57 -5.03
C ASN A 242 19.41 5.39 -5.95
N LYS A 243 20.46 6.19 -5.75
CA LYS A 243 21.73 6.09 -6.48
C LYS A 243 22.61 4.94 -5.98
N ASN A 244 22.21 4.27 -4.91
CA ASN A 244 22.96 3.18 -4.33
C ASN A 244 22.34 1.85 -4.72
N GLU A 245 22.90 1.23 -5.75
CA GLU A 245 22.81 -0.20 -6.00
C GLU A 245 23.50 -0.97 -4.86
N HIS A 246 22.85 -1.05 -3.71
CA HIS A 246 23.23 -2.01 -2.70
C HIS A 246 22.18 -3.13 -2.66
N SER A 247 22.29 -3.99 -3.65
CA SER A 247 21.93 -5.38 -3.54
C SER A 247 22.82 -6.00 -2.47
N GLY A 248 22.31 -6.27 -1.32
CA GLY A 248 23.09 -6.93 -0.30
C GLY A 248 22.30 -7.16 0.96
N PHE A 249 21.45 -8.16 0.92
CA PHE A 249 21.22 -9.11 2.01
C PHE A 249 20.85 -10.45 1.39
#